data_9423751b7e80467140bbbf3a80dea001
#
_entry.id   9423751b7e80467140bbbf3a80dea001
#
_cell.length_a   1.000
_cell.length_b   1.000
_cell.length_c   1.000
_cell.angle_alpha   90.00
_cell.angle_beta   90.00
_cell.angle_gamma   90.00
#
_symmetry.space_group_name_H-M   'P 1'
#
loop_
_entity.id
_entity.type
_entity.pdbx_description
1 polymer ?
#
loop_
_entity_poly.entity_id
_entity_poly.type
_entity_poly.pdbx_seq_one_letter_code
_entity_poly.pdbx_strand_id
1 'polypeptide(L)'
;MNKSAQREEMQSKINPFKNSIWRARLAATLLGSVWLMVFFQLSLIWNINAQYAHGWLVPFICIYFASKTSQKSQRVVARQPREFPHALWFLGGTSILLIFPVWIIREANSDWRLINVALVGLAMLMTFSMFHYQGGWAKVKALAFALLFFLVAVPWPLATDLQLTLWLQGKVSGIIVDSLLLLGYHAELEGHVIHVPPFGKVGVD
;
A
#
# COMPACT_ATOMS: atom_id res chain seq x y z
N MET A 1 13.04 56.28 -10.87
CA MET A 1 12.62 55.01 -10.24
C MET A 1 13.86 54.14 -10.08
N ASN A 2 14.24 53.81 -8.83
CA ASN A 2 15.57 53.28 -8.48
C ASN A 2 15.68 51.77 -8.86
N LYS A 3 16.65 51.43 -9.73
CA LYS A 3 16.90 50.04 -10.17
C LYS A 3 17.22 49.10 -9.03
N SER A 4 17.73 49.59 -7.89
CA SER A 4 18.01 48.78 -6.69
C SER A 4 16.72 48.31 -6.00
N ALA A 5 15.73 49.18 -5.87
CA ALA A 5 14.44 48.85 -5.28
C ALA A 5 13.64 47.82 -6.12
N GLN A 6 13.72 47.92 -7.44
CA GLN A 6 13.13 46.91 -8.34
C GLN A 6 13.81 45.53 -8.24
N ARG A 7 15.13 45.49 -8.02
CA ARG A 7 15.84 44.23 -7.81
C ARG A 7 15.50 43.57 -6.48
N GLU A 8 15.38 44.34 -5.41
CA GLU A 8 14.99 43.84 -4.08
C GLU A 8 13.56 43.32 -4.08
N GLU A 9 12.63 44.01 -4.72
CA GLU A 9 11.25 43.57 -4.87
C GLU A 9 11.15 42.30 -5.73
N MET A 10 11.93 42.16 -6.78
CA MET A 10 12.01 40.97 -7.62
C MET A 10 12.65 39.80 -6.85
N GLN A 11 13.70 40.03 -6.06
CA GLN A 11 14.31 38.99 -5.21
C GLN A 11 13.39 38.54 -4.08
N SER A 12 12.61 39.44 -3.47
CA SER A 12 11.63 39.08 -2.44
C SER A 12 10.50 38.19 -2.98
N LYS A 13 10.09 38.37 -4.24
CA LYS A 13 9.09 37.54 -4.94
C LYS A 13 9.65 36.18 -5.38
N ILE A 14 10.96 36.08 -5.67
CA ILE A 14 11.62 34.82 -6.10
C ILE A 14 11.90 33.89 -4.91
N ASN A 15 12.22 34.42 -3.73
CA ASN A 15 12.57 33.63 -2.54
C ASN A 15 11.46 32.68 -2.04
N PRO A 16 10.20 33.09 -1.90
CA PRO A 16 9.15 32.18 -1.42
C PRO A 16 8.85 31.04 -2.42
N PHE A 17 8.98 31.29 -3.72
CA PHE A 17 8.74 30.27 -4.75
C PHE A 17 9.85 29.21 -4.76
N LYS A 18 11.11 29.63 -4.67
CA LYS A 18 12.27 28.73 -4.56
C LYS A 18 12.20 27.85 -3.30
N ASN A 19 11.79 28.42 -2.17
CA ASN A 19 11.60 27.69 -0.93
C ASN A 19 10.43 26.69 -0.98
N SER A 20 9.37 27.00 -1.73
CA SER A 20 8.24 26.08 -1.93
C SER A 20 8.63 24.86 -2.76
N ILE A 21 9.38 25.03 -3.84
CA ILE A 21 9.87 23.93 -4.68
C ILE A 21 10.85 23.05 -3.94
N TRP A 22 11.78 23.64 -3.20
CA TRP A 22 12.75 22.90 -2.39
C TRP A 22 12.07 22.02 -1.34
N ARG A 23 11.09 22.58 -0.59
CA ARG A 23 10.30 21.82 0.38
C ARG A 23 9.52 20.67 -0.25
N ALA A 24 8.93 20.88 -1.41
CA ALA A 24 8.21 19.83 -2.15
C ALA A 24 9.16 18.70 -2.62
N ARG A 25 10.35 19.06 -3.10
CA ARG A 25 11.38 18.08 -3.50
C ARG A 25 11.87 17.28 -2.30
N LEU A 26 12.16 17.94 -1.19
CA LEU A 26 12.61 17.27 0.05
C LEU A 26 11.55 16.32 0.59
N ALA A 27 10.29 16.73 0.60
CA ALA A 27 9.19 15.85 1.00
C ALA A 27 9.03 14.65 0.05
N ALA A 28 9.19 14.86 -1.26
CA ALA A 28 9.12 13.78 -2.24
C ALA A 28 10.30 12.81 -2.12
N THR A 29 11.53 13.29 -1.85
CA THR A 29 12.69 12.41 -1.61
C THR A 29 12.55 11.62 -0.32
N LEU A 30 12.08 12.23 0.76
CA LEU A 30 11.81 11.53 2.02
C LEU A 30 10.73 10.46 1.85
N LEU A 31 9.63 10.77 1.18
CA LEU A 31 8.58 9.79 0.89
C LEU A 31 9.11 8.66 0.00
N GLY A 32 9.89 8.99 -1.03
CA GLY A 32 10.51 8.01 -1.90
C GLY A 32 11.48 7.08 -1.17
N SER A 33 12.31 7.61 -0.26
CA SER A 33 13.22 6.77 0.54
C SER A 33 12.48 5.84 1.49
N VAL A 34 11.38 6.29 2.11
CA VAL A 34 10.54 5.42 2.95
C VAL A 34 9.92 4.30 2.13
N TRP A 35 9.36 4.60 0.95
CA TRP A 35 8.79 3.56 0.08
C TRP A 35 9.84 2.61 -0.47
N LEU A 36 11.05 3.08 -0.80
CA LEU A 36 12.15 2.21 -1.20
C LEU A 36 12.57 1.26 -0.08
N MET A 37 12.64 1.76 1.15
CA MET A 37 12.91 0.93 2.33
C MET A 37 11.83 -0.14 2.52
N VAL A 38 10.55 0.23 2.48
CA VAL A 38 9.42 -0.70 2.58
C VAL A 38 9.46 -1.74 1.45
N PHE A 39 9.70 -1.29 0.21
CA PHE A 39 9.81 -2.17 -0.95
C PHE A 39 10.95 -3.18 -0.80
N PHE A 40 12.13 -2.72 -0.40
CA PHE A 40 13.27 -3.60 -0.17
C PHE A 40 12.97 -4.66 0.88
N GLN A 41 12.33 -4.29 1.98
CA GLN A 41 11.94 -5.23 3.03
C GLN A 41 10.93 -6.26 2.57
N LEU A 42 9.89 -5.83 1.86
CA LEU A 42 8.85 -6.74 1.34
C LEU A 42 9.40 -7.64 0.23
N SER A 43 10.33 -7.17 -0.59
CA SER A 43 10.94 -7.95 -1.66
C SER A 43 11.67 -9.19 -1.15
N LEU A 44 12.27 -9.13 0.05
CA LEU A 44 12.88 -10.29 0.69
C LEU A 44 11.84 -11.37 0.99
N ILE A 45 10.66 -10.97 1.48
CA ILE A 45 9.56 -11.89 1.79
C ILE A 45 8.96 -12.48 0.51
N TRP A 46 8.78 -11.66 -0.53
CA TRP A 46 8.25 -12.10 -1.83
C TRP A 46 9.16 -13.09 -2.54
N ASN A 47 10.49 -13.02 -2.30
CA ASN A 47 11.44 -13.97 -2.87
C ASN A 47 11.45 -15.31 -2.12
N ILE A 48 11.25 -15.30 -0.81
CA ILE A 48 11.34 -16.50 0.03
C ILE A 48 10.04 -17.29 0.02
N ASN A 49 8.89 -16.60 0.05
CA ASN A 49 7.58 -17.20 0.14
C ASN A 49 6.85 -17.20 -1.20
N ALA A 50 6.65 -18.37 -1.79
CA ALA A 50 5.89 -18.51 -3.04
C ALA A 50 4.47 -17.95 -2.95
N GLN A 51 3.83 -18.05 -1.77
CA GLN A 51 2.49 -17.49 -1.51
C GLN A 51 2.42 -15.97 -1.74
N TYR A 52 3.52 -15.24 -1.49
CA TYR A 52 3.61 -13.79 -1.66
C TYR A 52 4.33 -13.34 -2.94
N ALA A 53 4.65 -14.26 -3.86
CA ALA A 53 5.34 -13.94 -5.11
C ALA A 53 4.58 -12.91 -5.97
N HIS A 54 3.24 -12.86 -5.87
CA HIS A 54 2.41 -11.84 -6.51
C HIS A 54 2.74 -10.41 -6.05
N GLY A 55 3.38 -10.26 -4.90
CA GLY A 55 3.81 -8.97 -4.36
C GLY A 55 4.70 -8.17 -5.32
N TRP A 56 5.46 -8.85 -6.19
CA TRP A 56 6.26 -8.19 -7.23
C TRP A 56 5.42 -7.43 -8.26
N LEU A 57 4.24 -7.92 -8.58
CA LEU A 57 3.35 -7.31 -9.57
C LEU A 57 2.55 -6.14 -9.01
N VAL A 58 2.21 -6.19 -7.71
CA VAL A 58 1.31 -5.22 -7.07
C VAL A 58 1.79 -3.77 -7.16
N PRO A 59 3.08 -3.41 -6.93
CA PRO A 59 3.55 -2.03 -7.06
C PRO A 59 3.31 -1.44 -8.45
N PHE A 60 3.50 -2.23 -9.51
CA PHE A 60 3.25 -1.77 -10.88
C PHE A 60 1.77 -1.49 -11.13
N ILE A 61 0.90 -2.36 -10.62
CA ILE A 61 -0.56 -2.16 -10.67
C ILE A 61 -0.96 -0.90 -9.89
N CYS A 62 -0.39 -0.68 -8.71
CA CYS A 62 -0.62 0.53 -7.90
C CYS A 62 -0.21 1.80 -8.66
N ILE A 63 0.96 1.81 -9.30
CA ILE A 63 1.44 2.93 -10.11
C ILE A 63 0.50 3.19 -11.28
N TYR A 64 0.05 2.14 -11.96
CA TYR A 64 -0.90 2.25 -13.06
C TYR A 64 -2.22 2.89 -12.61
N PHE A 65 -2.83 2.42 -11.51
CA PHE A 65 -4.06 3.01 -10.98
C PHE A 65 -3.85 4.44 -10.50
N ALA A 66 -2.76 4.72 -9.79
CA ALA A 66 -2.42 6.05 -9.34
C ALA A 66 -2.26 7.03 -10.51
N SER A 67 -1.59 6.63 -11.60
CA SER A 67 -1.40 7.47 -12.78
C SER A 67 -2.71 7.78 -13.51
N LYS A 68 -3.56 6.77 -13.73
CA LYS A 68 -4.88 6.98 -14.35
C LYS A 68 -5.78 7.91 -13.52
N THR A 69 -5.81 7.71 -12.21
CA THR A 69 -6.71 8.47 -11.35
C THR A 69 -6.19 9.89 -11.09
N SER A 70 -4.86 10.07 -11.07
CA SER A 70 -4.24 11.40 -10.93
C SER A 70 -4.59 12.33 -12.10
N GLN A 71 -4.63 11.84 -13.33
CA GLN A 71 -5.03 12.65 -14.50
C GLN A 71 -6.46 13.16 -14.39
N LYS A 72 -7.37 12.35 -13.86
CA LYS A 72 -8.79 12.75 -13.64
C LYS A 72 -8.91 13.75 -12.49
N SER A 73 -8.10 13.61 -11.45
CA SER A 73 -8.13 14.46 -10.26
C SER A 73 -7.57 15.87 -10.51
N GLN A 74 -6.62 16.04 -11.43
CA GLN A 74 -6.03 17.37 -11.71
C GLN A 74 -7.08 18.40 -12.14
N ARG A 75 -8.14 17.98 -12.85
CA ARG A 75 -9.23 18.87 -13.28
C ARG A 75 -10.13 19.35 -12.13
N VAL A 76 -10.19 18.58 -11.04
CA VAL A 76 -11.06 18.86 -9.88
C VAL A 76 -10.34 19.69 -8.83
N VAL A 77 -9.03 19.48 -8.65
CA VAL A 77 -8.20 20.15 -7.64
C VAL A 77 -8.13 21.67 -7.82
N ALA A 78 -8.27 22.16 -9.04
CA ALA A 78 -8.23 23.61 -9.33
C ALA A 78 -9.39 24.41 -8.70
N ARG A 79 -10.40 23.76 -8.13
CA ARG A 79 -11.66 24.39 -7.65
C ARG A 79 -11.91 24.32 -6.15
N GLN A 80 -11.11 23.61 -5.35
CA GLN A 80 -11.39 23.47 -3.91
C GLN A 80 -10.51 24.38 -3.05
N PRO A 81 -11.10 25.11 -2.08
CA PRO A 81 -10.34 25.85 -1.08
C PRO A 81 -9.53 24.87 -0.24
N ARG A 82 -8.27 25.24 0.02
CA ARG A 82 -7.34 24.45 0.86
C ARG A 82 -7.69 24.63 2.33
N GLU A 83 -8.64 23.89 2.82
CA GLU A 83 -8.78 23.71 4.26
C GLU A 83 -7.78 22.64 4.73
N PHE A 84 -6.89 23.06 5.62
CA PHE A 84 -5.88 22.17 6.21
C PHE A 84 -6.41 21.61 7.52
N PRO A 85 -6.81 20.33 7.61
CA PRO A 85 -7.01 19.70 8.89
C PRO A 85 -5.63 19.49 9.55
N HIS A 86 -5.40 20.19 10.66
CA HIS A 86 -4.18 20.05 11.48
C HIS A 86 -3.89 18.58 11.84
N ALA A 87 -4.95 17.75 11.92
CA ALA A 87 -4.86 16.31 12.16
C ALA A 87 -3.98 15.55 11.15
N LEU A 88 -4.04 15.91 9.85
CA LEU A 88 -3.23 15.22 8.82
C LEU A 88 -1.76 15.61 8.87
N TRP A 89 -1.44 16.84 9.28
CA TRP A 89 -0.07 17.25 9.55
C TRP A 89 0.50 16.50 10.75
N PHE A 90 -0.30 16.39 11.80
CA PHE A 90 0.08 15.63 12.99
C PHE A 90 0.29 14.15 12.65
N LEU A 91 -0.61 13.53 11.88
CA LEU A 91 -0.49 12.14 11.43
C LEU A 91 0.74 11.92 10.54
N GLY A 92 1.05 12.83 9.62
CA GLY A 92 2.24 12.75 8.79
C GLY A 92 3.53 12.89 9.59
N GLY A 93 3.58 13.84 10.53
CA GLY A 93 4.72 14.07 11.42
C GLY A 93 4.94 12.89 12.37
N THR A 94 3.89 12.38 13.01
CA THR A 94 3.97 11.18 13.86
C THR A 94 4.38 9.95 13.07
N SER A 95 3.94 9.81 11.82
CA SER A 95 4.38 8.68 10.98
C SER A 95 5.88 8.71 10.74
N ILE A 96 6.46 9.87 10.45
CA ILE A 96 7.92 10.02 10.29
C ILE A 96 8.65 9.66 11.58
N LEU A 97 8.15 10.11 12.72
CA LEU A 97 8.75 9.83 14.02
C LEU A 97 8.68 8.35 14.39
N LEU A 98 7.58 7.68 14.06
CA LEU A 98 7.34 6.27 14.40
C LEU A 98 8.01 5.27 13.43
N ILE A 99 8.38 5.67 12.21
CA ILE A 99 9.05 4.77 11.27
C ILE A 99 10.34 4.20 11.86
N PHE A 100 11.15 5.03 12.51
CA PHE A 100 12.44 4.60 13.07
C PHE A 100 12.29 3.58 14.22
N PRO A 101 11.49 3.82 15.28
CA PRO A 101 11.29 2.81 16.33
C PRO A 101 10.61 1.54 15.80
N VAL A 102 9.64 1.62 14.89
CA VAL A 102 9.01 0.45 14.29
C VAL A 102 10.02 -0.36 13.47
N TRP A 103 10.92 0.31 12.77
CA TRP A 103 12.00 -0.37 12.05
C TRP A 103 12.98 -1.08 12.99
N ILE A 104 13.37 -0.47 14.11
CA ILE A 104 14.22 -1.13 15.13
C ILE A 104 13.52 -2.37 15.72
N ILE A 105 12.23 -2.25 16.06
CA ILE A 105 11.45 -3.38 16.59
C ILE A 105 11.41 -4.52 15.58
N ARG A 106 11.27 -4.20 14.28
CA ARG A 106 11.30 -5.19 13.21
C ARG A 106 12.65 -5.89 13.13
N GLU A 107 13.76 -5.17 13.23
CA GLU A 107 15.09 -5.75 13.18
C GLU A 107 15.32 -6.72 14.35
N ALA A 108 14.75 -6.41 15.52
CA ALA A 108 14.80 -7.29 16.69
C ALA A 108 13.85 -8.49 16.59
N ASN A 109 12.77 -8.39 15.80
CA ASN A 109 11.71 -9.40 15.68
C ASN A 109 11.31 -9.58 14.20
N SER A 110 12.21 -10.17 13.41
CA SER A 110 12.05 -10.35 11.95
C SER A 110 10.79 -11.15 11.57
N ASP A 111 10.38 -12.09 12.43
CA ASP A 111 9.27 -13.01 12.17
C ASP A 111 7.89 -12.38 12.49
N TRP A 112 7.86 -11.23 13.12
CA TRP A 112 6.62 -10.59 13.51
C TRP A 112 5.98 -9.83 12.32
N ARG A 113 5.14 -10.52 11.56
CA ARG A 113 4.50 -10.01 10.34
C ARG A 113 3.70 -8.73 10.56
N LEU A 114 3.13 -8.52 11.75
CA LEU A 114 2.38 -7.31 12.09
C LEU A 114 3.21 -6.03 11.94
N ILE A 115 4.51 -6.10 12.18
CA ILE A 115 5.41 -4.95 12.04
C ILE A 115 5.53 -4.50 10.57
N ASN A 116 5.50 -5.42 9.62
CA ASN A 116 5.50 -5.08 8.20
C ASN A 116 4.22 -4.32 7.82
N VAL A 117 3.07 -4.76 8.35
CA VAL A 117 1.79 -4.04 8.18
C VAL A 117 1.86 -2.64 8.79
N ALA A 118 2.46 -2.50 9.99
CA ALA A 118 2.63 -1.21 10.65
C ALA A 118 3.52 -0.26 9.83
N LEU A 119 4.67 -0.74 9.32
CA LEU A 119 5.57 0.06 8.47
C LEU A 119 4.88 0.54 7.19
N VAL A 120 4.16 -0.35 6.51
CA VAL A 120 3.37 0.01 5.32
C VAL A 120 2.28 1.00 5.69
N GLY A 121 1.58 0.81 6.80
CA GLY A 121 0.56 1.72 7.31
C GLY A 121 1.12 3.13 7.56
N LEU A 122 2.29 3.25 8.19
CA LEU A 122 2.98 4.53 8.40
C LEU A 122 3.37 5.20 7.07
N ALA A 123 3.90 4.44 6.11
CA ALA A 123 4.22 4.94 4.77
C ALA A 123 2.98 5.44 4.03
N MET A 124 1.85 4.73 4.15
CA MET A 124 0.56 5.15 3.60
C MET A 124 0.04 6.43 4.25
N LEU A 125 0.08 6.54 5.58
CA LEU A 125 -0.33 7.75 6.31
C LEU A 125 0.50 8.97 5.88
N MET A 126 1.82 8.80 5.76
CA MET A 126 2.73 9.83 5.26
C MET A 126 2.36 10.23 3.82
N THR A 127 2.05 9.25 2.97
CA THR A 127 1.63 9.48 1.59
C THR A 127 0.31 10.24 1.53
N PHE A 128 -0.71 9.83 2.29
CA PHE A 128 -2.00 10.51 2.36
C PHE A 128 -1.86 11.95 2.86
N SER A 129 -1.04 12.19 3.89
CA SER A 129 -0.77 13.54 4.42
C SER A 129 -0.13 14.43 3.36
N MET A 130 0.87 13.92 2.62
CA MET A 130 1.56 14.66 1.57
C MET A 130 0.62 15.00 0.41
N PHE A 131 -0.18 14.04 -0.06
CA PHE A 131 -1.10 14.27 -1.18
C PHE A 131 -2.30 15.15 -0.78
N HIS A 132 -2.74 15.06 0.47
CA HIS A 132 -3.72 16.00 1.00
C HIS A 132 -3.18 17.43 0.99
N TYR A 133 -1.93 17.63 1.41
CA TYR A 133 -1.26 18.94 1.32
C TYR A 133 -1.21 19.49 -0.10
N GLN A 134 -0.96 18.64 -1.10
CA GLN A 134 -0.85 19.06 -2.50
C GLN A 134 -2.18 19.35 -3.19
N GLY A 135 -3.26 18.65 -2.82
CA GLY A 135 -4.52 18.72 -3.56
C GLY A 135 -5.78 18.35 -2.79
N GLY A 136 -5.72 18.36 -1.46
CA GLY A 136 -6.87 18.11 -0.59
C GLY A 136 -7.42 16.67 -0.70
N TRP A 137 -8.65 16.50 -0.20
CA TRP A 137 -9.33 15.21 -0.17
C TRP A 137 -9.58 14.59 -1.56
N ALA A 138 -9.68 15.41 -2.61
CA ALA A 138 -9.85 14.91 -3.97
C ALA A 138 -8.65 14.06 -4.40
N LYS A 139 -7.42 14.51 -4.12
CA LYS A 139 -6.20 13.72 -4.40
C LYS A 139 -6.08 12.48 -3.51
N VAL A 140 -6.42 12.60 -2.23
CA VAL A 140 -6.40 11.46 -1.30
C VAL A 140 -7.34 10.37 -1.79
N LYS A 141 -8.61 10.70 -2.09
CA LYS A 141 -9.59 9.73 -2.62
C LYS A 141 -9.13 9.09 -3.93
N ALA A 142 -8.49 9.87 -4.80
CA ALA A 142 -7.97 9.38 -6.07
C ALA A 142 -6.88 8.30 -5.87
N LEU A 143 -6.03 8.45 -4.85
CA LEU A 143 -4.93 7.53 -4.57
C LEU A 143 -5.30 6.42 -3.58
N ALA A 144 -6.40 6.60 -2.82
CA ALA A 144 -6.80 5.67 -1.76
C ALA A 144 -6.90 4.24 -2.26
N PHE A 145 -7.53 4.01 -3.41
CA PHE A 145 -7.66 2.67 -3.97
C PHE A 145 -6.30 2.03 -4.27
N ALA A 146 -5.39 2.76 -4.93
CA ALA A 146 -4.07 2.24 -5.27
C ALA A 146 -3.24 1.90 -4.03
N LEU A 147 -3.30 2.75 -2.99
CA LEU A 147 -2.58 2.52 -1.75
C LEU A 147 -3.18 1.38 -0.93
N LEU A 148 -4.51 1.30 -0.82
CA LEU A 148 -5.18 0.19 -0.14
C LEU A 148 -4.95 -1.14 -0.88
N PHE A 149 -4.93 -1.11 -2.21
CA PHE A 149 -4.61 -2.30 -3.01
C PHE A 149 -3.18 -2.82 -2.73
N PHE A 150 -2.25 -1.92 -2.38
CA PHE A 150 -0.89 -2.33 -2.00
C PHE A 150 -0.85 -3.25 -0.77
N LEU A 151 -1.86 -3.20 0.11
CA LEU A 151 -1.98 -4.10 1.27
C LEU A 151 -2.07 -5.59 0.88
N VAL A 152 -2.48 -5.89 -0.34
CA VAL A 152 -2.51 -7.27 -0.88
C VAL A 152 -1.08 -7.85 -1.00
N ALA A 153 -0.08 -6.99 -1.20
CA ALA A 153 1.33 -7.41 -1.28
C ALA A 153 2.00 -7.58 0.09
N VAL A 154 1.33 -7.16 1.16
CA VAL A 154 1.87 -7.18 2.52
C VAL A 154 1.52 -8.50 3.19
N PRO A 155 2.49 -9.19 3.80
CA PRO A 155 2.20 -10.42 4.55
C PRO A 155 1.34 -10.11 5.76
N TRP A 156 0.15 -10.69 5.79
CA TRP A 156 -0.80 -10.55 6.89
C TRP A 156 -0.33 -11.33 8.13
N PRO A 157 -0.83 -10.99 9.34
CA PRO A 157 -0.56 -11.78 10.54
C PRO A 157 -0.88 -13.26 10.31
N LEU A 158 -0.02 -14.15 10.81
CA LEU A 158 -0.09 -15.59 10.53
C LEU A 158 -1.48 -16.20 10.84
N ALA A 159 -2.09 -15.79 11.94
CA ALA A 159 -3.41 -16.30 12.32
C ALA A 159 -4.50 -15.92 11.30
N THR A 160 -4.51 -14.69 10.81
CA THR A 160 -5.48 -14.21 9.82
C THR A 160 -5.25 -14.87 8.46
N ASP A 161 -3.99 -15.00 8.07
CA ASP A 161 -3.57 -15.64 6.82
C ASP A 161 -3.99 -17.11 6.80
N LEU A 162 -3.71 -17.84 7.89
CA LEU A 162 -4.11 -19.24 8.05
C LEU A 162 -5.64 -19.41 8.01
N GLN A 163 -6.39 -18.58 8.74
CA GLN A 163 -7.86 -18.64 8.75
C GLN A 163 -8.44 -18.40 7.35
N LEU A 164 -7.92 -17.42 6.62
CA LEU A 164 -8.36 -17.14 5.26
C LEU A 164 -8.03 -18.30 4.32
N THR A 165 -6.83 -18.86 4.42
CA THR A 165 -6.41 -20.01 3.62
C THR A 165 -7.32 -21.22 3.87
N LEU A 166 -7.55 -21.59 5.13
CA LEU A 166 -8.43 -22.70 5.47
C LEU A 166 -9.88 -22.48 5.03
N TRP A 167 -10.37 -21.25 5.15
CA TRP A 167 -11.71 -20.90 4.65
C TRP A 167 -11.81 -21.02 3.13
N LEU A 168 -10.81 -20.51 2.38
CA LEU A 168 -10.76 -20.62 0.93
C LEU A 168 -10.63 -22.08 0.47
N GLN A 169 -9.75 -22.85 1.11
CA GLN A 169 -9.59 -24.28 0.82
C GLN A 169 -10.93 -25.02 1.01
N GLY A 170 -11.63 -24.78 2.10
CA GLY A 170 -12.95 -25.40 2.33
C GLY A 170 -13.99 -25.03 1.26
N LYS A 171 -13.99 -23.76 0.80
CA LYS A 171 -14.90 -23.32 -0.28
C LYS A 171 -14.55 -23.94 -1.62
N VAL A 172 -13.27 -23.94 -1.98
CA VAL A 172 -12.79 -24.54 -3.25
C VAL A 172 -13.05 -26.03 -3.25
N SER A 173 -12.75 -26.75 -2.16
CA SER A 173 -13.02 -28.18 -2.04
C SER A 173 -14.49 -28.50 -2.20
N GLY A 174 -15.37 -27.71 -1.58
CA GLY A 174 -16.84 -27.86 -1.76
C GLY A 174 -17.26 -27.69 -3.23
N ILE A 175 -16.80 -26.64 -3.91
CA ILE A 175 -17.11 -26.40 -5.34
C ILE A 175 -16.62 -27.56 -6.20
N ILE A 176 -15.42 -28.10 -5.91
CA ILE A 176 -14.87 -29.23 -6.67
C ILE A 176 -15.75 -30.48 -6.48
N VAL A 177 -16.12 -30.80 -5.23
CA VAL A 177 -16.99 -31.95 -4.95
C VAL A 177 -18.35 -31.80 -5.63
N ASP A 178 -19.00 -30.64 -5.51
CA ASP A 178 -20.27 -30.37 -6.19
C ASP A 178 -20.15 -30.51 -7.71
N SER A 179 -19.04 -30.05 -8.29
CA SER A 179 -18.76 -30.16 -9.72
C SER A 179 -18.58 -31.64 -10.15
N LEU A 180 -17.87 -32.43 -9.35
CA LEU A 180 -17.67 -33.87 -9.61
C LEU A 180 -18.99 -34.64 -9.54
N LEU A 181 -19.83 -34.33 -8.53
CA LEU A 181 -21.17 -34.96 -8.40
C LEU A 181 -22.04 -34.60 -9.58
N LEU A 182 -22.03 -33.36 -10.09
CA LEU A 182 -22.75 -32.94 -11.28
C LEU A 182 -22.28 -33.69 -12.54
N LEU A 183 -21.00 -34.05 -12.59
CA LEU A 183 -20.42 -34.85 -13.69
C LEU A 183 -20.67 -36.37 -13.53
N GLY A 184 -21.37 -36.77 -12.47
CA GLY A 184 -21.71 -38.18 -12.21
C GLY A 184 -20.61 -38.99 -11.50
N TYR A 185 -19.58 -38.35 -10.98
CA TYR A 185 -18.55 -39.00 -10.17
C TYR A 185 -18.96 -38.96 -8.68
N HIS A 186 -18.81 -40.08 -8.00
CA HIS A 186 -18.93 -40.09 -6.52
C HIS A 186 -17.69 -39.45 -5.91
N ALA A 187 -17.87 -38.33 -5.25
CA ALA A 187 -16.81 -37.63 -4.55
C ALA A 187 -17.25 -37.29 -3.13
N GLU A 188 -16.41 -37.58 -2.16
CA GLU A 188 -16.64 -37.31 -0.73
C GLU A 188 -15.54 -36.38 -0.21
N LEU A 189 -15.94 -35.41 0.61
CA LEU A 189 -15.01 -34.47 1.25
C LEU A 189 -14.72 -34.91 2.68
N GLU A 190 -13.48 -35.31 2.96
CA GLU A 190 -13.03 -35.66 4.29
C GLU A 190 -12.01 -34.61 4.79
N GLY A 191 -12.50 -33.59 5.48
CA GLY A 191 -11.70 -32.43 5.85
C GLY A 191 -11.30 -31.58 4.61
N HIS A 192 -10.02 -31.64 4.23
CA HIS A 192 -9.46 -30.92 3.04
C HIS A 192 -9.04 -31.92 1.94
N VAL A 193 -9.39 -33.20 2.11
CA VAL A 193 -9.05 -34.25 1.15
C VAL A 193 -10.30 -34.68 0.42
N ILE A 194 -10.25 -34.66 -0.90
CA ILE A 194 -11.35 -35.14 -1.75
C ILE A 194 -11.06 -36.60 -2.09
N HIS A 195 -11.98 -37.47 -1.73
CA HIS A 195 -11.93 -38.89 -2.07
C HIS A 195 -12.83 -39.16 -3.27
N VAL A 196 -12.23 -39.66 -4.35
CA VAL A 196 -12.94 -40.00 -5.59
C VAL A 196 -12.67 -41.46 -5.96
N PRO A 197 -13.55 -42.39 -5.57
CA PRO A 197 -13.40 -43.80 -6.02
C PRO A 197 -13.67 -43.89 -7.52
N PRO A 198 -12.88 -44.64 -8.32
CA PRO A 198 -11.69 -45.44 -7.97
C PRO A 198 -10.35 -44.68 -8.07
N PHE A 199 -10.37 -43.35 -8.32
CA PHE A 199 -9.18 -42.58 -8.69
C PHE A 199 -8.27 -42.26 -7.49
N GLY A 200 -8.74 -42.41 -6.24
CA GLY A 200 -7.92 -42.20 -5.05
C GLY A 200 -8.25 -40.94 -4.27
N LYS A 201 -7.27 -40.46 -3.47
CA LYS A 201 -7.39 -39.26 -2.62
C LYS A 201 -6.60 -38.11 -3.21
N VAL A 202 -7.21 -36.94 -3.33
CA VAL A 202 -6.57 -35.70 -3.77
C VAL A 202 -6.64 -34.68 -2.61
N GLY A 203 -5.46 -34.31 -2.10
CA GLY A 203 -5.35 -33.19 -1.15
C GLY A 203 -5.45 -31.86 -1.86
N VAL A 204 -6.14 -30.89 -1.27
CA VAL A 204 -6.15 -29.50 -1.73
C VAL A 204 -5.21 -28.73 -0.82
N ASP A 205 -3.98 -28.51 -1.28
CA ASP A 205 -2.95 -27.71 -0.61
C ASP A 205 -3.05 -26.21 -0.91
#